data_2b1bc1119eb542791cb7dd03776bc932
#
_entry.id   2b1bc1119eb542791cb7dd03776bc932
#
_cell.length_a   1.000
_cell.length_b   1.000
_cell.length_c   1.000
_cell.angle_alpha   90.00
_cell.angle_beta   90.00
_cell.angle_gamma   90.00
#
_symmetry.space_group_name_H-M   'P 1'
#
loop_
_entity.id
_entity.type
_entity.pdbx_description
1 polymer ?
#
loop_
_entity_poly.entity_id
_entity_poly.type
_entity_poly.pdbx_seq_one_letter_code
_entity_poly.pdbx_strand_id
1 'polypeptide(L)'
;MDVDERQTKLAVWSQDSDFRFDDVFNLACHEDWLRRAYFSVKSNSGASTPGVDGQTMEDFSEDLEENLKNLREELKSQSFDPKPVRRTYIPKGDGRERPLGIPTIKDRIVQEALRMVLEPIYETDFSDNSFGFRPNRCTMDAIRTVSAVLNPSFVSYMPWVLDVDIKGFFDNVDHHVLEQTIQDRITDQKFRDLIWDFLKAGVMEDGTTRHSALGTPQGGIVSPILANIYLNKLDQWAKNWTEENEVEKNRRQRRGKGAWKYVRYADDFLLLTNGRRKEAEEMLERVEGFVSEELNLTLSDKKTRIVHAESGFGFLGYRLEAGDGPEEGLHRKIPKEAEKDIKSKIRGATEGDTDVSARIKIIALNAMLRGWANYYRYATNASKIFNQLDHFTWKKVTGWLSGKYKCSRSELVNRKLTSSAPISINDATLITLSGRVENYTETWKENGHPYLDNKDLEREDFPDEDPWLGNDETVKGWRDARHHALERDKWKCQECGTDLEGQDAHVHHIRPKSGYINHVEANRLGNLKSLCAECHREIESNRRSA
;
A
#
# COMPACT_ATOMS: atom_id res chain seq x y z
N MET A 1 11.33 -20.50 10.26
CA MET A 1 9.89 -20.24 9.98
C MET A 1 9.79 -19.80 8.53
N ASP A 2 8.82 -20.30 7.77
CA ASP A 2 8.51 -19.77 6.45
C ASP A 2 7.65 -18.51 6.57
N VAL A 3 8.20 -17.36 6.13
CA VAL A 3 7.55 -16.06 6.25
C VAL A 3 6.39 -15.94 5.27
N ASP A 4 6.55 -16.43 4.05
CA ASP A 4 5.54 -16.33 3.00
C ASP A 4 4.31 -17.20 3.35
N GLU A 5 4.53 -18.41 3.88
CA GLU A 5 3.47 -19.26 4.43
C GLU A 5 2.70 -18.56 5.57
N ARG A 6 3.42 -17.89 6.48
CA ARG A 6 2.78 -17.18 7.58
C ARG A 6 1.95 -15.99 7.11
N GLN A 7 2.41 -15.23 6.13
CA GLN A 7 1.64 -14.15 5.54
C GLN A 7 0.38 -14.66 4.85
N THR A 8 0.47 -15.79 4.16
CA THR A 8 -0.71 -16.46 3.57
C THR A 8 -1.71 -16.88 4.66
N LYS A 9 -1.24 -17.45 5.76
CA LYS A 9 -2.10 -17.81 6.91
C LYS A 9 -2.83 -16.60 7.47
N LEU A 10 -2.11 -15.48 7.69
CA LEU A 10 -2.74 -14.23 8.14
C LEU A 10 -3.89 -13.79 7.20
N ALA A 11 -3.65 -13.83 5.89
CA ALA A 11 -4.66 -13.48 4.90
C ALA A 11 -5.85 -14.46 4.89
N VAL A 12 -5.60 -15.77 5.01
CA VAL A 12 -6.66 -16.79 5.08
C VAL A 12 -7.58 -16.56 6.29
N TRP A 13 -7.01 -16.33 7.47
CA TRP A 13 -7.82 -16.07 8.67
C TRP A 13 -8.54 -14.73 8.62
N SER A 14 -7.96 -13.73 7.94
CA SER A 14 -8.60 -12.42 7.75
C SER A 14 -9.86 -12.48 6.89
N GLN A 15 -10.07 -13.56 6.11
CA GLN A 15 -11.31 -13.73 5.36
C GLN A 15 -12.55 -13.86 6.27
N ASP A 16 -12.34 -14.30 7.51
CA ASP A 16 -13.34 -14.21 8.55
C ASP A 16 -13.29 -12.80 9.18
N SER A 17 -14.31 -11.99 8.93
CA SER A 17 -14.42 -10.62 9.45
C SER A 17 -14.47 -10.56 10.97
N ASP A 18 -14.89 -11.66 11.62
CA ASP A 18 -15.01 -11.75 13.08
C ASP A 18 -13.73 -12.28 13.74
N PHE A 19 -12.77 -12.76 12.95
CA PHE A 19 -11.48 -13.21 13.47
C PHE A 19 -10.68 -12.03 14.03
N ARG A 20 -10.10 -12.20 15.22
CA ARG A 20 -9.27 -11.20 15.91
C ARG A 20 -7.89 -11.77 16.18
N PHE A 21 -6.86 -10.99 15.81
CA PHE A 21 -5.46 -11.35 15.97
C PHE A 21 -4.98 -10.88 17.36
N ASP A 22 -4.69 -11.81 18.25
CA ASP A 22 -4.33 -11.54 19.65
C ASP A 22 -2.85 -11.77 19.99
N ASP A 23 -2.04 -12.33 19.08
CA ASP A 23 -0.61 -12.62 19.29
C ASP A 23 0.26 -12.38 18.04
N VAL A 24 0.12 -11.21 17.41
CA VAL A 24 0.93 -10.83 16.23
C VAL A 24 2.24 -10.15 16.60
N PHE A 25 2.38 -9.70 17.84
CA PHE A 25 3.62 -9.10 18.33
C PHE A 25 4.78 -10.11 18.34
N ASN A 26 4.53 -11.32 18.82
CA ASN A 26 5.54 -12.37 18.82
C ASN A 26 5.99 -12.75 17.40
N LEU A 27 5.10 -12.70 16.43
CA LEU A 27 5.44 -12.90 15.01
C LEU A 27 6.33 -11.78 14.50
N ALA A 28 5.99 -10.52 14.75
CA ALA A 28 6.80 -9.36 14.35
C ALA A 28 8.20 -9.38 14.97
N CYS A 29 8.35 -9.96 16.17
CA CYS A 29 9.64 -10.12 16.87
C CYS A 29 10.40 -11.40 16.48
N HIS A 30 9.87 -12.25 15.58
CA HIS A 30 10.55 -13.49 15.20
C HIS A 30 11.80 -13.20 14.39
N GLU A 31 12.87 -13.95 14.61
CA GLU A 31 14.18 -13.73 13.96
C GLU A 31 14.07 -13.77 12.43
N ASP A 32 13.44 -14.79 11.85
CA ASP A 32 13.26 -14.89 10.40
C ASP A 32 12.41 -13.75 9.83
N TRP A 33 11.43 -13.25 10.62
CA TRP A 33 10.61 -12.11 10.25
C TRP A 33 11.41 -10.82 10.20
N LEU A 34 12.22 -10.55 11.24
CA LEU A 34 13.12 -9.39 11.28
C LEU A 34 14.20 -9.48 10.21
N ARG A 35 14.72 -10.67 9.92
CA ARG A 35 15.67 -10.91 8.83
C ARG A 35 15.06 -10.61 7.47
N ARG A 36 13.84 -11.07 7.20
CA ARG A 36 13.11 -10.75 5.98
C ARG A 36 12.86 -9.24 5.86
N ALA A 37 12.44 -8.59 6.95
CA ALA A 37 12.25 -7.14 7.02
C ALA A 37 13.55 -6.38 6.70
N TYR A 38 14.68 -6.81 7.27
CA TYR A 38 16.00 -6.22 6.95
C TYR A 38 16.32 -6.31 5.45
N PHE A 39 16.16 -7.47 4.82
CA PHE A 39 16.45 -7.61 3.38
C PHE A 39 15.50 -6.79 2.53
N SER A 40 14.23 -6.69 2.89
CA SER A 40 13.27 -5.80 2.23
C SER A 40 13.72 -4.34 2.30
N VAL A 41 14.08 -3.84 3.48
CA VAL A 41 14.57 -2.47 3.68
C VAL A 41 15.87 -2.22 2.91
N LYS A 42 16.81 -3.17 2.94
CA LYS A 42 18.11 -3.07 2.24
C LYS A 42 17.96 -2.96 0.74
N SER A 43 16.92 -3.56 0.16
CA SER A 43 16.65 -3.50 -1.29
C SER A 43 16.06 -2.16 -1.76
N ASN A 44 15.61 -1.30 -0.83
CA ASN A 44 15.00 -0.02 -1.17
C ASN A 44 16.04 1.01 -1.61
N SER A 45 15.69 1.86 -2.58
CA SER A 45 16.58 2.90 -3.15
C SER A 45 17.07 3.93 -2.12
N GLY A 46 16.35 4.09 -1.01
CA GLY A 46 16.72 4.99 0.11
C GLY A 46 17.47 4.30 1.26
N ALA A 47 17.85 3.03 1.11
CA ALA A 47 18.43 2.22 2.19
C ALA A 47 19.70 2.84 2.81
N SER A 48 20.59 3.40 1.99
CA SER A 48 21.89 3.97 2.43
C SER A 48 21.77 5.29 3.20
N THR A 49 20.60 5.95 3.21
CA THR A 49 20.46 7.26 3.87
C THR A 49 20.23 7.07 5.37
N PRO A 50 21.12 7.57 6.26
CA PRO A 50 20.97 7.38 7.70
C PRO A 50 19.83 8.21 8.32
N GLY A 51 19.31 7.76 9.46
CA GLY A 51 18.38 8.50 10.31
C GLY A 51 19.07 9.57 11.16
N VAL A 52 18.49 9.84 12.35
CA VAL A 52 19.04 10.80 13.34
C VAL A 52 20.28 10.29 14.04
N ASP A 53 20.47 8.98 14.13
CA ASP A 53 21.58 8.28 14.75
C ASP A 53 22.84 8.25 13.87
N GLY A 54 22.73 8.59 12.60
CA GLY A 54 23.82 8.56 11.62
C GLY A 54 24.21 7.15 11.16
N GLN A 55 23.59 6.07 11.67
CA GLN A 55 23.89 4.70 11.28
C GLN A 55 23.41 4.43 9.85
N THR A 56 24.32 3.90 9.03
CA THR A 56 24.00 3.48 7.65
C THR A 56 23.58 2.00 7.61
N MET A 57 23.07 1.57 6.46
CA MET A 57 22.74 0.16 6.22
C MET A 57 24.00 -0.72 6.21
N GLU A 58 25.13 -0.18 5.72
CA GLU A 58 26.43 -0.85 5.73
C GLU A 58 26.87 -1.12 7.17
N ASP A 59 26.84 -0.09 8.05
CA ASP A 59 27.20 -0.23 9.47
C ASP A 59 26.35 -1.28 10.19
N PHE A 60 25.04 -1.30 9.91
CA PHE A 60 24.14 -2.32 10.47
C PHE A 60 24.43 -3.73 9.94
N SER A 61 24.95 -3.82 8.71
CA SER A 61 25.23 -5.10 8.04
C SER A 61 26.53 -5.75 8.51
N GLU A 62 27.47 -5.01 9.10
CA GLU A 62 28.78 -5.54 9.55
C GLU A 62 28.61 -6.67 10.59
N ASP A 63 27.69 -6.48 11.54
CA ASP A 63 27.37 -7.47 12.58
C ASP A 63 25.89 -7.85 12.55
N LEU A 64 25.39 -8.24 11.37
CA LEU A 64 23.97 -8.43 11.10
C LEU A 64 23.27 -9.36 12.10
N GLU A 65 23.85 -10.52 12.38
CA GLU A 65 23.24 -11.53 13.26
C GLU A 65 23.10 -11.00 14.70
N GLU A 66 24.14 -10.35 15.20
CA GLU A 66 24.11 -9.76 16.53
C GLU A 66 23.17 -8.56 16.61
N ASN A 67 23.16 -7.71 15.58
CA ASN A 67 22.25 -6.55 15.52
C ASN A 67 20.77 -6.98 15.45
N LEU A 68 20.43 -8.02 14.68
CA LEU A 68 19.08 -8.57 14.65
C LEU A 68 18.69 -9.23 15.98
N LYS A 69 19.61 -9.96 16.61
CA LYS A 69 19.38 -10.57 17.92
C LYS A 69 19.13 -9.49 18.99
N ASN A 70 19.96 -8.47 19.04
CA ASN A 70 19.80 -7.35 19.97
C ASN A 70 18.47 -6.62 19.73
N LEU A 71 18.10 -6.36 18.47
CA LEU A 71 16.83 -5.75 18.13
C LEU A 71 15.64 -6.61 18.59
N ARG A 72 15.70 -7.93 18.40
CA ARG A 72 14.71 -8.87 18.92
C ARG A 72 14.59 -8.82 20.43
N GLU A 73 15.71 -8.76 21.15
CA GLU A 73 15.72 -8.65 22.62
C GLU A 73 15.14 -7.31 23.09
N GLU A 74 15.49 -6.20 22.45
CA GLU A 74 14.89 -4.88 22.70
C GLU A 74 13.35 -4.91 22.53
N LEU A 75 12.84 -5.54 21.45
CA LEU A 75 11.41 -5.68 21.20
C LEU A 75 10.74 -6.58 22.26
N LYS A 76 11.28 -7.79 22.50
CA LYS A 76 10.68 -8.75 23.45
C LYS A 76 10.63 -8.23 24.88
N SER A 77 11.65 -7.48 25.30
CA SER A 77 11.67 -6.83 26.61
C SER A 77 10.83 -5.55 26.68
N GLN A 78 10.24 -5.12 25.55
CA GLN A 78 9.53 -3.85 25.43
C GLN A 78 10.40 -2.63 25.79
N SER A 79 11.71 -2.72 25.59
CA SER A 79 12.65 -1.61 25.79
C SER A 79 12.99 -0.89 24.49
N PHE A 80 12.47 -1.36 23.36
CA PHE A 80 12.63 -0.68 22.08
C PHE A 80 11.91 0.68 22.11
N ASP A 81 12.65 1.74 21.79
CA ASP A 81 12.17 3.12 21.81
C ASP A 81 12.39 3.75 20.42
N PRO A 82 11.32 3.91 19.60
CA PRO A 82 11.43 4.50 18.29
C PRO A 82 12.03 5.91 18.32
N LYS A 83 12.98 6.18 17.44
CA LYS A 83 13.62 7.50 17.39
C LYS A 83 12.84 8.48 16.51
N PRO A 84 12.92 9.79 16.79
CA PRO A 84 12.35 10.81 15.92
C PRO A 84 12.90 10.69 14.50
N VAL A 85 12.04 10.87 13.50
CA VAL A 85 12.50 10.86 12.10
C VAL A 85 13.31 12.13 11.80
N ARG A 86 14.39 12.00 11.02
CA ARG A 86 15.18 13.13 10.55
C ARG A 86 14.44 13.84 9.42
N ARG A 87 14.12 15.11 9.60
CA ARG A 87 13.41 15.94 8.61
C ARG A 87 14.33 16.25 7.42
N THR A 88 13.79 16.09 6.23
CA THR A 88 14.37 16.60 4.97
C THR A 88 13.26 17.14 4.08
N TYR A 89 13.62 17.94 3.08
CA TYR A 89 12.67 18.57 2.19
C TYR A 89 12.93 18.18 0.74
N ILE A 90 11.89 17.79 0.04
CA ILE A 90 11.95 17.44 -1.39
C ILE A 90 11.14 18.47 -2.17
N PRO A 91 11.74 19.11 -3.23
CA PRO A 91 11.03 20.08 -4.05
C PRO A 91 9.80 19.45 -4.73
N LYS A 92 8.65 20.13 -4.65
CA LYS A 92 7.49 19.85 -5.49
C LYS A 92 7.59 20.60 -6.80
N GLY A 93 6.98 20.07 -7.87
CA GLY A 93 6.97 20.70 -9.19
C GLY A 93 6.32 22.10 -9.25
N ASP A 94 5.60 22.49 -8.20
CA ASP A 94 4.94 23.80 -8.05
C ASP A 94 5.76 24.83 -7.25
N GLY A 95 7.03 24.51 -6.94
CA GLY A 95 7.93 25.38 -6.17
C GLY A 95 7.78 25.28 -4.65
N ARG A 96 6.83 24.49 -4.14
CA ARG A 96 6.73 24.15 -2.72
C ARG A 96 7.64 22.99 -2.37
N GLU A 97 7.88 22.79 -1.09
CA GLU A 97 8.63 21.64 -0.59
C GLU A 97 7.70 20.63 0.08
N ARG A 98 8.05 19.35 -0.04
CA ARG A 98 7.40 18.27 0.70
C ARG A 98 8.31 17.87 1.85
N PRO A 99 7.86 18.00 3.11
CA PRO A 99 8.61 17.50 4.23
C PRO A 99 8.62 15.95 4.19
N LEU A 100 9.79 15.35 4.36
CA LEU A 100 9.99 13.91 4.44
C LEU A 100 10.72 13.59 5.75
N GLY A 101 10.27 12.57 6.47
CA GLY A 101 10.94 12.04 7.63
C GLY A 101 11.77 10.80 7.28
N ILE A 102 13.01 10.76 7.69
CA ILE A 102 13.92 9.63 7.48
C ILE A 102 14.11 8.90 8.82
N PRO A 103 13.50 7.70 9.02
CA PRO A 103 13.69 6.91 10.23
C PRO A 103 15.11 6.31 10.32
N THR A 104 15.54 5.89 11.50
CA THR A 104 16.77 5.11 11.67
C THR A 104 16.67 3.75 10.98
N ILE A 105 17.80 3.07 10.79
CA ILE A 105 17.81 1.73 10.18
C ILE A 105 17.02 0.73 11.04
N LYS A 106 17.21 0.75 12.35
CA LYS A 106 16.45 -0.09 13.29
C LYS A 106 14.95 0.17 13.17
N ASP A 107 14.54 1.44 13.18
CA ASP A 107 13.13 1.82 13.06
C ASP A 107 12.52 1.33 11.74
N ARG A 108 13.27 1.43 10.62
CA ARG A 108 12.80 0.93 9.31
C ARG A 108 12.56 -0.57 9.32
N ILE A 109 13.48 -1.35 9.95
CA ILE A 109 13.35 -2.80 10.05
C ILE A 109 12.11 -3.17 10.86
N VAL A 110 11.89 -2.50 12.00
CA VAL A 110 10.71 -2.75 12.84
C VAL A 110 9.41 -2.32 12.13
N GLN A 111 9.40 -1.14 11.49
CA GLN A 111 8.25 -0.69 10.70
C GLN A 111 7.92 -1.66 9.55
N GLU A 112 8.94 -2.21 8.89
CA GLU A 112 8.75 -3.22 7.85
C GLU A 112 8.19 -4.52 8.45
N ALA A 113 8.69 -4.95 9.60
CA ALA A 113 8.14 -6.11 10.30
C ALA A 113 6.66 -5.93 10.68
N LEU A 114 6.27 -4.73 11.13
CA LEU A 114 4.86 -4.37 11.38
C LEU A 114 4.05 -4.37 10.08
N ARG A 115 4.57 -3.78 8.99
CA ARG A 115 3.90 -3.75 7.69
C ARG A 115 3.64 -5.16 7.16
N MET A 116 4.61 -6.06 7.29
CA MET A 116 4.51 -7.45 6.85
C MET A 116 3.43 -8.25 7.60
N VAL A 117 3.04 -7.82 8.80
CA VAL A 117 1.89 -8.37 9.56
C VAL A 117 0.60 -7.70 9.12
N LEU A 118 0.57 -6.37 9.07
CA LEU A 118 -0.63 -5.59 8.77
C LEU A 118 -1.16 -5.84 7.35
N GLU A 119 -0.26 -5.91 6.36
CA GLU A 119 -0.64 -5.97 4.96
C GLU A 119 -1.48 -7.21 4.62
N PRO A 120 -1.09 -8.45 4.95
CA PRO A 120 -1.93 -9.62 4.67
C PRO A 120 -3.26 -9.61 5.43
N ILE A 121 -3.31 -9.00 6.63
CA ILE A 121 -4.55 -8.90 7.42
C ILE A 121 -5.54 -7.94 6.76
N TYR A 122 -5.09 -6.72 6.43
CA TYR A 122 -6.00 -5.68 5.94
C TYR A 122 -6.23 -5.70 4.44
N GLU A 123 -5.37 -6.38 3.65
CA GLU A 123 -5.58 -6.51 2.20
C GLU A 123 -6.90 -7.20 1.86
N THR A 124 -7.38 -8.11 2.73
CA THR A 124 -8.70 -8.75 2.60
C THR A 124 -9.87 -7.80 2.88
N ASP A 125 -9.65 -6.77 3.70
CA ASP A 125 -10.69 -5.82 4.10
C ASP A 125 -10.81 -4.62 3.15
N PHE A 126 -9.74 -4.35 2.39
CA PHE A 126 -9.69 -3.17 1.53
C PHE A 126 -10.63 -3.26 0.33
N SER A 127 -11.26 -2.15 0.02
CA SER A 127 -12.13 -2.03 -1.16
C SER A 127 -11.35 -2.25 -2.47
N ASP A 128 -11.98 -2.94 -3.43
CA ASP A 128 -11.44 -3.08 -4.79
C ASP A 128 -11.29 -1.75 -5.54
N ASN A 129 -11.97 -0.72 -5.08
CA ASN A 129 -11.88 0.63 -5.63
C ASN A 129 -10.76 1.48 -4.99
N SER A 130 -9.94 0.88 -4.10
CA SER A 130 -8.75 1.49 -3.49
C SER A 130 -7.47 0.90 -4.09
N PHE A 131 -6.56 1.74 -4.60
CA PHE A 131 -5.42 1.31 -5.41
C PHE A 131 -4.06 1.72 -4.87
N GLY A 132 -3.94 2.88 -4.20
CA GLY A 132 -2.66 3.42 -3.75
C GLY A 132 -2.02 2.59 -2.64
N PHE A 133 -0.69 2.40 -2.70
CA PHE A 133 0.10 1.71 -1.68
C PHE A 133 -0.32 0.26 -1.37
N ARG A 134 -0.93 -0.41 -2.33
CA ARG A 134 -1.35 -1.81 -2.21
C ARG A 134 -0.55 -2.70 -3.16
N PRO A 135 -0.19 -3.93 -2.75
CA PRO A 135 0.49 -4.87 -3.64
C PRO A 135 -0.39 -5.24 -4.84
N ASN A 136 0.23 -5.57 -5.96
CA ASN A 136 -0.42 -5.94 -7.23
C ASN A 136 -1.35 -4.87 -7.81
N ARG A 137 -1.38 -3.64 -7.26
CA ARG A 137 -2.19 -2.53 -7.76
C ARG A 137 -1.30 -1.36 -8.17
N CYS A 138 -1.67 -0.68 -9.24
CA CYS A 138 -0.90 0.42 -9.76
C CYS A 138 -1.79 1.62 -10.15
N THR A 139 -1.15 2.74 -10.42
CA THR A 139 -1.83 3.97 -10.89
C THR A 139 -2.71 3.72 -12.11
N MET A 140 -2.26 2.84 -13.02
CA MET A 140 -3.00 2.56 -14.25
C MET A 140 -4.30 1.81 -13.98
N ASP A 141 -4.39 1.01 -12.92
CA ASP A 141 -5.62 0.31 -12.55
C ASP A 141 -6.70 1.30 -12.07
N ALA A 142 -6.31 2.31 -11.28
CA ALA A 142 -7.20 3.40 -10.91
C ALA A 142 -7.66 4.21 -12.15
N ILE A 143 -6.73 4.55 -13.06
CA ILE A 143 -7.06 5.25 -14.30
C ILE A 143 -7.99 4.41 -15.18
N ARG A 144 -7.81 3.09 -15.27
CA ARG A 144 -8.69 2.19 -16.01
C ARG A 144 -10.10 2.19 -15.43
N THR A 145 -10.21 2.08 -14.09
CA THR A 145 -11.51 2.10 -13.40
C THR A 145 -12.26 3.40 -13.68
N VAL A 146 -11.58 4.53 -13.59
CA VAL A 146 -12.16 5.85 -13.92
C VAL A 146 -12.51 5.95 -15.42
N SER A 147 -11.62 5.47 -16.30
CA SER A 147 -11.83 5.51 -17.76
C SER A 147 -13.06 4.72 -18.19
N ALA A 148 -13.35 3.59 -17.54
CA ALA A 148 -14.50 2.75 -17.88
C ALA A 148 -15.86 3.44 -17.66
N VAL A 149 -15.92 4.42 -16.76
CA VAL A 149 -17.16 5.18 -16.50
C VAL A 149 -17.14 6.61 -17.06
N LEU A 150 -15.98 7.11 -17.49
CA LEU A 150 -15.84 8.43 -18.13
C LEU A 150 -15.90 8.38 -19.65
N ASN A 151 -15.95 7.20 -20.24
CA ASN A 151 -16.00 7.07 -21.70
C ASN A 151 -17.44 7.26 -22.19
N PRO A 152 -17.76 8.32 -22.95
CA PRO A 152 -19.12 8.58 -23.43
C PRO A 152 -19.63 7.55 -24.44
N SER A 153 -18.76 6.66 -24.96
CA SER A 153 -19.16 5.53 -25.81
C SER A 153 -19.87 4.42 -25.01
N PHE A 154 -19.80 4.43 -23.69
CA PHE A 154 -20.37 3.39 -22.84
C PHE A 154 -21.68 3.82 -22.17
N VAL A 155 -22.57 2.85 -21.98
CA VAL A 155 -23.85 3.05 -21.27
C VAL A 155 -23.64 3.49 -19.81
N SER A 156 -22.49 3.13 -19.25
CA SER A 156 -22.07 3.49 -17.89
C SER A 156 -21.49 4.92 -17.75
N TYR A 157 -21.61 5.76 -18.78
CA TYR A 157 -21.03 7.11 -18.77
C TYR A 157 -21.50 7.95 -17.58
N MET A 158 -20.55 8.47 -16.83
CA MET A 158 -20.75 9.30 -15.63
C MET A 158 -20.05 10.65 -15.81
N PRO A 159 -20.77 11.69 -16.35
CA PRO A 159 -20.17 12.97 -16.69
C PRO A 159 -19.77 13.84 -15.52
N TRP A 160 -20.37 13.68 -14.35
CA TRP A 160 -20.05 14.50 -13.19
C TRP A 160 -19.02 13.82 -12.29
N VAL A 161 -17.96 14.55 -11.99
CA VAL A 161 -16.83 14.10 -11.18
C VAL A 161 -16.65 15.02 -9.98
N LEU A 162 -16.71 14.45 -8.80
CA LEU A 162 -16.23 15.07 -7.56
C LEU A 162 -14.77 14.67 -7.41
N ASP A 163 -13.89 15.62 -7.59
CA ASP A 163 -12.44 15.48 -7.39
C ASP A 163 -12.14 16.02 -5.99
N VAL A 164 -11.82 15.13 -5.06
CA VAL A 164 -11.75 15.43 -3.63
C VAL A 164 -10.33 15.23 -3.11
N ASP A 165 -9.79 16.27 -2.45
CA ASP A 165 -8.46 16.28 -1.84
C ASP A 165 -8.58 16.52 -0.33
N ILE A 166 -7.95 15.69 0.48
CA ILE A 166 -7.89 15.84 1.92
C ILE A 166 -6.73 16.78 2.27
N LYS A 167 -6.99 17.80 3.09
CA LYS A 167 -5.99 18.79 3.47
C LYS A 167 -4.92 18.18 4.38
N GLY A 168 -3.69 18.04 3.85
CA GLY A 168 -2.54 17.60 4.65
C GLY A 168 -2.77 16.25 5.34
N PHE A 169 -3.31 15.28 4.64
CA PHE A 169 -3.77 14.00 5.19
C PHE A 169 -2.78 13.39 6.18
N PHE A 170 -1.53 13.13 5.76
CA PHE A 170 -0.53 12.47 6.60
C PHE A 170 -0.19 13.25 7.88
N ASP A 171 -0.33 14.58 7.87
CA ASP A 171 -0.05 15.43 9.01
C ASP A 171 -1.25 15.57 9.98
N ASN A 172 -2.44 15.09 9.57
CA ASN A 172 -3.69 15.25 10.32
C ASN A 172 -4.38 13.92 10.67
N VAL A 173 -3.76 12.78 10.45
CA VAL A 173 -4.31 11.48 10.88
C VAL A 173 -4.47 11.47 12.39
N ASP A 174 -5.70 11.28 12.88
CA ASP A 174 -5.98 11.17 14.30
C ASP A 174 -5.53 9.79 14.82
N HIS A 175 -4.59 9.79 15.77
CA HIS A 175 -3.99 8.57 16.31
C HIS A 175 -5.01 7.69 17.03
N HIS A 176 -6.02 8.27 17.70
CA HIS A 176 -7.03 7.50 18.41
C HIS A 176 -8.01 6.82 17.46
N VAL A 177 -8.42 7.52 16.39
CA VAL A 177 -9.27 6.94 15.34
C VAL A 177 -8.53 5.79 14.64
N LEU A 178 -7.23 5.97 14.37
CA LEU A 178 -6.39 4.94 13.77
C LEU A 178 -6.25 3.72 14.70
N GLU A 179 -5.96 3.97 15.97
CA GLU A 179 -5.79 2.91 16.98
C GLU A 179 -7.08 2.09 17.15
N GLN A 180 -8.24 2.75 17.25
CA GLN A 180 -9.52 2.06 17.29
C GLN A 180 -9.76 1.20 16.05
N THR A 181 -9.43 1.72 14.85
CA THR A 181 -9.58 0.98 13.60
C THR A 181 -8.65 -0.25 13.56
N ILE A 182 -7.44 -0.15 14.11
CA ILE A 182 -6.53 -1.29 14.23
C ILE A 182 -7.08 -2.30 15.24
N GLN A 183 -7.62 -1.84 16.37
CA GLN A 183 -8.16 -2.69 17.43
C GLN A 183 -9.32 -3.56 16.94
N ASP A 184 -10.09 -3.11 15.95
CA ASP A 184 -11.19 -3.88 15.37
C ASP A 184 -10.72 -5.22 14.78
N ARG A 185 -9.46 -5.36 14.39
CA ARG A 185 -8.88 -6.60 13.82
C ARG A 185 -7.76 -7.17 14.67
N ILE A 186 -6.97 -6.33 15.33
CA ILE A 186 -5.79 -6.73 16.10
C ILE A 186 -5.99 -6.34 17.56
N THR A 187 -6.22 -7.35 18.41
CA THR A 187 -6.40 -7.16 19.85
C THR A 187 -5.10 -7.27 20.65
N ASP A 188 -3.99 -7.67 20.02
CA ASP A 188 -2.66 -7.72 20.63
C ASP A 188 -2.20 -6.32 21.06
N GLN A 189 -2.25 -6.08 22.38
CA GLN A 189 -1.93 -4.77 22.95
C GLN A 189 -0.48 -4.38 22.69
N LYS A 190 0.48 -5.32 22.81
CA LYS A 190 1.90 -5.02 22.59
C LYS A 190 2.20 -4.59 21.17
N PHE A 191 1.51 -5.20 20.19
CA PHE A 191 1.63 -4.84 18.80
C PHE A 191 1.07 -3.43 18.54
N ARG A 192 -0.08 -3.10 19.12
CA ARG A 192 -0.70 -1.77 19.01
C ARG A 192 0.10 -0.71 19.73
N ASP A 193 0.65 -1.00 20.93
CA ASP A 193 1.53 -0.09 21.66
C ASP A 193 2.77 0.28 20.84
N LEU A 194 3.39 -0.71 20.18
CA LEU A 194 4.54 -0.45 19.31
C LEU A 194 4.19 0.46 18.13
N ILE A 195 3.02 0.28 17.50
CA ILE A 195 2.54 1.22 16.47
C ILE A 195 2.34 2.61 17.06
N TRP A 196 1.74 2.68 18.24
CA TRP A 196 1.50 3.94 18.96
C TRP A 196 2.79 4.69 19.28
N ASP A 197 3.84 3.97 19.68
CA ASP A 197 5.14 4.56 19.95
C ASP A 197 5.77 5.16 18.68
N PHE A 198 5.64 4.50 17.53
CA PHE A 198 6.06 5.07 16.24
C PHE A 198 5.28 6.33 15.86
N LEU A 199 3.98 6.38 16.14
CA LEU A 199 3.17 7.58 15.89
C LEU A 199 3.60 8.76 16.76
N LYS A 200 4.06 8.49 17.99
CA LYS A 200 4.52 9.50 18.96
C LYS A 200 6.00 9.87 18.86
N ALA A 201 6.81 9.10 18.17
CA ALA A 201 8.26 9.30 18.10
C ALA A 201 8.65 10.72 17.64
N GLY A 202 7.80 11.37 16.85
CA GLY A 202 7.99 12.75 16.45
C GLY A 202 8.99 12.96 15.33
N VAL A 203 9.38 14.21 15.14
CA VAL A 203 10.26 14.67 14.06
C VAL A 203 11.40 15.49 14.64
N MET A 204 12.63 15.21 14.20
CA MET A 204 13.80 16.04 14.52
C MET A 204 14.12 16.96 13.35
N GLU A 205 14.12 18.28 13.64
CA GLU A 205 14.46 19.35 12.72
C GLU A 205 15.42 20.31 13.40
N ASP A 206 16.54 20.60 12.76
CA ASP A 206 17.59 21.52 13.29
C ASP A 206 18.02 21.18 14.73
N GLY A 207 18.14 19.89 15.06
CA GLY A 207 18.53 19.43 16.39
C GLY A 207 17.45 19.52 17.46
N THR A 208 16.22 19.92 17.09
CA THR A 208 15.08 20.02 18.02
C THR A 208 14.03 18.96 17.68
N THR A 209 13.64 18.15 18.66
CA THR A 209 12.56 17.18 18.49
C THR A 209 11.20 17.87 18.71
N ARG A 210 10.30 17.70 17.74
CA ARG A 210 8.90 18.13 17.83
C ARG A 210 8.01 16.90 17.85
N HIS A 211 7.22 16.75 18.90
CA HIS A 211 6.18 15.75 18.98
C HIS A 211 4.87 16.30 18.41
N SER A 212 4.14 15.47 17.68
CA SER A 212 2.81 15.81 17.21
C SER A 212 1.79 14.85 17.83
N ALA A 213 0.64 15.36 18.20
CA ALA A 213 -0.51 14.56 18.64
C ALA A 213 -1.31 14.00 17.46
N LEU A 214 -1.00 14.46 16.24
CA LEU A 214 -1.65 14.07 15.00
C LEU A 214 -0.59 13.72 13.95
N GLY A 215 -0.98 12.90 13.00
CA GLY A 215 -0.20 12.62 11.81
C GLY A 215 0.68 11.37 11.90
N THR A 216 1.00 10.85 10.73
CA THR A 216 2.00 9.79 10.56
C THR A 216 3.22 10.39 9.85
N PRO A 217 4.46 10.06 10.25
CA PRO A 217 5.64 10.62 9.59
C PRO A 217 5.64 10.32 8.09
N GLN A 218 5.61 11.36 7.24
CA GLN A 218 5.79 11.18 5.80
C GLN A 218 7.19 10.61 5.54
N GLY A 219 7.25 9.35 5.08
CA GLY A 219 8.50 8.62 4.83
C GLY A 219 8.74 7.41 5.73
N GLY A 220 7.89 7.19 6.74
CA GLY A 220 7.87 5.93 7.49
C GLY A 220 7.40 4.77 6.59
N ILE A 221 8.01 3.60 6.74
CA ILE A 221 7.68 2.41 5.92
C ILE A 221 6.26 1.90 6.22
N VAL A 222 5.82 2.00 7.47
CA VAL A 222 4.48 1.57 7.89
C VAL A 222 3.39 2.60 7.59
N SER A 223 3.75 3.88 7.37
CA SER A 223 2.78 4.97 7.19
C SER A 223 1.79 4.75 6.02
N PRO A 224 2.18 4.20 4.85
CA PRO A 224 1.24 3.95 3.76
C PRO A 224 0.14 2.94 4.09
N ILE A 225 0.47 1.85 4.78
CA ILE A 225 -0.55 0.86 5.18
C ILE A 225 -1.46 1.41 6.28
N LEU A 226 -0.92 2.16 7.25
CA LEU A 226 -1.73 2.85 8.27
C LEU A 226 -2.69 3.86 7.64
N ALA A 227 -2.25 4.59 6.62
CA ALA A 227 -3.08 5.49 5.84
C ALA A 227 -4.25 4.76 5.16
N ASN A 228 -3.99 3.60 4.56
CA ASN A 228 -5.04 2.79 3.95
C ASN A 228 -6.00 2.20 4.98
N ILE A 229 -5.52 1.75 6.14
CA ILE A 229 -6.36 1.26 7.25
C ILE A 229 -7.30 2.38 7.72
N TYR A 230 -6.77 3.59 7.90
CA TYR A 230 -7.56 4.77 8.31
C TYR A 230 -8.64 5.12 7.29
N LEU A 231 -8.28 5.23 6.02
CA LEU A 231 -9.17 5.61 4.94
C LEU A 231 -10.12 4.47 4.49
N ASN A 232 -9.89 3.23 4.94
CA ASN A 232 -10.82 2.14 4.67
C ASN A 232 -12.23 2.41 5.24
N LYS A 233 -12.35 3.19 6.32
CA LYS A 233 -13.66 3.66 6.81
C LYS A 233 -14.42 4.45 5.73
N LEU A 234 -13.72 5.32 5.00
CA LEU A 234 -14.29 6.05 3.85
C LEU A 234 -14.66 5.11 2.72
N ASP A 235 -13.80 4.11 2.43
CA ASP A 235 -14.07 3.11 1.39
C ASP A 235 -15.33 2.30 1.72
N GLN A 236 -15.49 1.85 2.97
CA GLN A 236 -16.67 1.10 3.42
C GLN A 236 -17.94 1.99 3.42
N TRP A 237 -17.82 3.25 3.83
CA TRP A 237 -18.93 4.20 3.73
C TRP A 237 -19.36 4.42 2.27
N ALA A 238 -18.40 4.54 1.35
CA ALA A 238 -18.68 4.75 -0.08
C ALA A 238 -19.39 3.54 -0.72
N LYS A 239 -19.18 2.31 -0.22
CA LYS A 239 -19.92 1.11 -0.68
C LYS A 239 -21.42 1.27 -0.58
N ASN A 240 -21.94 1.97 0.43
CA ASN A 240 -23.37 2.23 0.58
C ASN A 240 -24.00 2.98 -0.62
N TRP A 241 -23.18 3.60 -1.47
CA TRP A 241 -23.61 4.40 -2.62
C TRP A 241 -23.19 3.79 -3.95
N THR A 242 -22.19 2.91 -3.94
CA THR A 242 -21.57 2.39 -5.16
C THR A 242 -21.84 0.90 -5.39
N GLU A 243 -22.19 0.16 -4.32
CA GLU A 243 -22.49 -1.27 -4.37
C GLU A 243 -23.98 -1.47 -4.06
N GLU A 244 -24.82 -1.23 -5.08
CA GLU A 244 -26.27 -1.37 -4.96
C GLU A 244 -26.71 -2.79 -5.36
N ASN A 245 -27.58 -3.39 -4.56
CA ASN A 245 -28.33 -4.57 -5.00
C ASN A 245 -29.42 -4.19 -6.02
N GLU A 246 -30.03 -5.17 -6.69
CA GLU A 246 -31.03 -4.92 -7.75
C GLU A 246 -32.28 -4.16 -7.23
N VAL A 247 -32.65 -4.32 -5.97
CA VAL A 247 -33.79 -3.61 -5.36
C VAL A 247 -33.46 -2.12 -5.19
N GLU A 248 -32.26 -1.82 -4.68
CA GLU A 248 -31.77 -0.46 -4.47
C GLU A 248 -31.59 0.26 -5.81
N LYS A 249 -31.01 -0.39 -6.80
CA LYS A 249 -30.84 0.10 -8.16
C LYS A 249 -32.19 0.46 -8.79
N ASN A 250 -33.18 -0.42 -8.70
CA ASN A 250 -34.53 -0.16 -9.20
C ASN A 250 -35.20 1.00 -8.45
N ARG A 251 -35.01 1.11 -7.13
CA ARG A 251 -35.52 2.20 -6.30
C ARG A 251 -34.90 3.53 -6.67
N ARG A 252 -33.59 3.55 -6.91
CA ARG A 252 -32.83 4.73 -7.35
C ARG A 252 -33.31 5.19 -8.71
N GLN A 253 -33.42 4.27 -9.70
CA GLN A 253 -33.90 4.58 -11.06
C GLN A 253 -35.33 5.15 -11.05
N ARG A 254 -36.26 4.56 -10.28
CA ARG A 254 -37.63 5.09 -10.12
C ARG A 254 -37.67 6.50 -9.55
N ARG A 255 -36.67 6.89 -8.75
CA ARG A 255 -36.53 8.25 -8.19
C ARG A 255 -35.80 9.22 -9.14
N GLY A 256 -35.36 8.77 -10.32
CA GLY A 256 -34.58 9.56 -11.26
C GLY A 256 -33.22 10.00 -10.72
N LYS A 257 -32.65 9.21 -9.82
CA LYS A 257 -31.33 9.47 -9.21
C LYS A 257 -30.21 8.80 -10.01
N GLY A 258 -29.04 9.45 -10.07
CA GLY A 258 -27.84 8.91 -10.72
C GLY A 258 -27.20 7.77 -9.95
N ALA A 259 -26.48 6.89 -10.66
CA ALA A 259 -25.57 5.90 -10.08
C ALA A 259 -24.26 6.56 -9.67
N TRP A 260 -23.53 5.91 -8.78
CA TRP A 260 -22.25 6.39 -8.26
C TRP A 260 -21.14 5.37 -8.51
N LYS A 261 -19.94 5.87 -8.76
CA LYS A 261 -18.69 5.10 -8.75
C LYS A 261 -17.68 5.82 -7.87
N TYR A 262 -16.98 5.06 -7.04
CA TYR A 262 -15.91 5.53 -6.17
C TYR A 262 -14.58 4.97 -6.65
N VAL A 263 -13.52 5.78 -6.59
CA VAL A 263 -12.14 5.36 -6.89
C VAL A 263 -11.20 6.14 -6.00
N ARG A 264 -10.33 5.45 -5.25
CA ARG A 264 -9.33 6.07 -4.37
C ARG A 264 -7.92 5.61 -4.72
N TYR A 265 -6.99 6.53 -4.70
CA TYR A 265 -5.55 6.27 -4.77
C TYR A 265 -4.85 7.02 -3.63
N ALA A 266 -4.50 6.34 -2.55
CA ALA A 266 -4.02 6.95 -1.30
C ALA A 266 -5.04 7.96 -0.75
N ASP A 267 -4.67 9.24 -0.63
CA ASP A 267 -5.51 10.35 -0.17
C ASP A 267 -6.27 11.07 -1.30
N ASP A 268 -5.94 10.81 -2.58
CA ASP A 268 -6.68 11.33 -3.74
C ASP A 268 -7.86 10.41 -4.06
N PHE A 269 -9.10 10.92 -4.08
CA PHE A 269 -10.26 10.11 -4.46
C PHE A 269 -11.28 10.85 -5.31
N LEU A 270 -12.00 10.06 -6.10
CA LEU A 270 -13.04 10.52 -7.00
C LEU A 270 -14.37 9.84 -6.68
N LEU A 271 -15.44 10.62 -6.75
CA LEU A 271 -16.80 10.11 -6.84
C LEU A 271 -17.40 10.57 -8.19
N LEU A 272 -17.91 9.62 -8.97
CA LEU A 272 -18.43 9.88 -10.29
C LEU A 272 -19.92 9.52 -10.34
N THR A 273 -20.72 10.28 -11.10
CA THR A 273 -22.15 10.01 -11.22
C THR A 273 -22.69 10.37 -12.60
N ASN A 274 -23.70 9.61 -13.03
CA ASN A 274 -24.54 9.94 -14.18
C ASN A 274 -25.81 10.72 -13.77
N GLY A 275 -25.88 11.15 -12.52
CA GLY A 275 -26.93 12.02 -12.01
C GLY A 275 -26.78 13.47 -12.47
N ARG A 276 -27.50 14.37 -11.81
CA ARG A 276 -27.42 15.81 -12.07
C ARG A 276 -26.32 16.45 -11.21
N ARG A 277 -25.81 17.60 -11.64
CA ARG A 277 -24.84 18.40 -10.87
C ARG A 277 -25.27 18.62 -9.41
N LYS A 278 -26.55 18.89 -9.18
CA LYS A 278 -27.09 19.05 -7.83
C LYS A 278 -26.90 17.81 -6.95
N GLU A 279 -26.97 16.61 -7.51
CA GLU A 279 -26.71 15.38 -6.77
C GLU A 279 -25.21 15.25 -6.39
N ALA A 280 -24.34 15.77 -7.26
CA ALA A 280 -22.91 15.85 -6.96
C ALA A 280 -22.62 16.87 -5.82
N GLU A 281 -23.32 18.01 -5.79
CA GLU A 281 -23.23 19.00 -4.70
C GLU A 281 -23.74 18.40 -3.38
N GLU A 282 -24.91 17.73 -3.38
CA GLU A 282 -25.45 17.04 -2.21
C GLU A 282 -24.53 15.92 -1.70
N MET A 283 -23.83 15.22 -2.60
CA MET A 283 -22.87 14.18 -2.22
C MET A 283 -21.61 14.78 -1.62
N LEU A 284 -21.11 15.90 -2.14
CA LEU A 284 -19.95 16.59 -1.58
C LEU A 284 -20.20 17.01 -0.13
N GLU A 285 -21.38 17.56 0.18
CA GLU A 285 -21.75 17.90 1.58
C GLU A 285 -21.72 16.66 2.50
N ARG A 286 -22.17 15.51 2.00
CA ARG A 286 -22.14 14.24 2.76
C ARG A 286 -20.71 13.72 2.96
N VAL A 287 -19.86 13.81 1.93
CA VAL A 287 -18.43 13.46 2.04
C VAL A 287 -17.75 14.34 3.08
N GLU A 288 -18.01 15.66 3.04
CA GLU A 288 -17.45 16.61 3.98
C GLU A 288 -17.89 16.33 5.42
N GLY A 289 -19.17 16.04 5.63
CA GLY A 289 -19.70 15.62 6.92
C GLY A 289 -19.03 14.35 7.43
N PHE A 290 -18.98 13.29 6.62
CA PHE A 290 -18.35 12.01 7.00
C PHE A 290 -16.84 12.19 7.32
N VAL A 291 -16.11 12.88 6.47
CA VAL A 291 -14.67 13.11 6.64
C VAL A 291 -14.38 13.92 7.91
N SER A 292 -15.26 14.90 8.23
CA SER A 292 -15.13 15.71 9.44
C SER A 292 -15.52 14.95 10.71
N GLU A 293 -16.64 14.25 10.71
CA GLU A 293 -17.23 13.65 11.91
C GLU A 293 -16.60 12.30 12.27
N GLU A 294 -16.32 11.45 11.25
CA GLU A 294 -15.84 10.08 11.46
C GLU A 294 -14.31 9.94 11.34
N LEU A 295 -13.68 10.84 10.59
CA LEU A 295 -12.24 10.78 10.34
C LEU A 295 -11.48 11.95 10.97
N ASN A 296 -12.13 12.90 11.62
CA ASN A 296 -11.48 14.11 12.15
C ASN A 296 -10.58 14.82 11.13
N LEU A 297 -10.94 14.79 9.84
CA LEU A 297 -10.17 15.37 8.74
C LEU A 297 -10.94 16.52 8.10
N THR A 298 -10.25 17.33 7.30
CA THR A 298 -10.85 18.46 6.58
C THR A 298 -10.53 18.36 5.10
N LEU A 299 -11.49 18.65 4.24
CA LEU A 299 -11.27 18.74 2.80
C LEU A 299 -10.50 20.01 2.43
N SER A 300 -9.83 19.97 1.30
CA SER A 300 -9.09 21.11 0.75
C SER A 300 -10.00 21.96 -0.14
N ASP A 301 -10.49 23.11 0.34
CA ASP A 301 -11.34 24.06 -0.41
C ASP A 301 -10.74 24.48 -1.77
N LYS A 302 -9.40 24.50 -1.85
CA LYS A 302 -8.68 24.94 -3.06
C LYS A 302 -8.59 23.88 -4.14
N LYS A 303 -8.66 22.60 -3.77
CA LYS A 303 -8.44 21.48 -4.68
C LYS A 303 -9.71 20.66 -4.90
N THR A 304 -10.59 20.56 -3.89
CA THR A 304 -11.88 19.88 -4.01
C THR A 304 -12.78 20.64 -4.98
N ARG A 305 -13.32 19.93 -5.97
CA ARG A 305 -14.14 20.54 -7.03
C ARG A 305 -15.09 19.56 -7.67
N ILE A 306 -16.18 20.07 -8.20
CA ILE A 306 -17.10 19.34 -9.05
C ILE A 306 -16.87 19.78 -10.48
N VAL A 307 -16.51 18.84 -11.35
CA VAL A 307 -16.21 19.08 -12.76
C VAL A 307 -17.04 18.21 -13.68
N HIS A 308 -17.37 18.72 -14.86
CA HIS A 308 -17.92 17.90 -15.94
C HIS A 308 -16.78 17.26 -16.73
N ALA A 309 -16.93 16.00 -17.11
CA ALA A 309 -15.87 15.23 -17.76
C ALA A 309 -15.37 15.86 -19.07
N GLU A 310 -16.23 16.53 -19.83
CA GLU A 310 -15.86 17.27 -21.07
C GLU A 310 -14.94 18.45 -20.80
N SER A 311 -15.03 19.09 -19.63
CA SER A 311 -14.11 20.17 -19.24
C SER A 311 -12.69 19.66 -18.95
N GLY A 312 -12.55 18.37 -18.72
CA GLY A 312 -11.33 17.67 -18.37
C GLY A 312 -10.79 18.08 -17.00
N PHE A 313 -10.15 17.13 -16.33
CA PHE A 313 -9.53 17.31 -15.02
C PHE A 313 -8.23 16.51 -14.91
N GLY A 314 -7.41 16.84 -13.92
CA GLY A 314 -6.18 16.09 -13.62
C GLY A 314 -6.47 14.99 -12.62
N PHE A 315 -6.00 13.77 -12.89
CA PHE A 315 -6.02 12.67 -11.93
C PHE A 315 -4.77 11.81 -12.11
N LEU A 316 -4.07 11.58 -11.02
CA LEU A 316 -2.84 10.77 -10.98
C LEU A 316 -1.90 11.08 -12.16
N GLY A 317 -1.58 12.36 -12.35
CA GLY A 317 -0.64 12.80 -13.38
C GLY A 317 -1.13 12.74 -14.84
N TYR A 318 -2.35 12.29 -15.09
CA TYR A 318 -3.01 12.38 -16.39
C TYR A 318 -4.04 13.51 -16.42
N ARG A 319 -4.31 14.08 -17.59
CA ARG A 319 -5.49 14.87 -17.85
C ARG A 319 -6.53 13.99 -18.53
N LEU A 320 -7.64 13.75 -17.84
CA LEU A 320 -8.79 13.00 -18.35
C LEU A 320 -9.85 13.97 -18.90
N GLU A 321 -10.36 13.73 -20.11
CA GLU A 321 -11.28 14.61 -20.79
C GLU A 321 -12.18 13.77 -21.70
N ALA A 322 -13.49 13.77 -21.44
CA ALA A 322 -14.45 13.13 -22.32
C ALA A 322 -14.55 13.91 -23.64
N GLY A 323 -14.64 13.19 -24.75
CA GLY A 323 -14.89 13.78 -26.06
C GLY A 323 -16.33 14.30 -26.20
N ASP A 324 -16.58 15.07 -27.24
CA ASP A 324 -17.88 15.62 -27.57
C ASP A 324 -18.74 14.52 -28.26
N GLY A 325 -19.15 13.55 -27.46
CA GLY A 325 -20.01 12.45 -27.88
C GLY A 325 -19.32 11.09 -27.98
N PRO A 326 -20.11 10.04 -28.32
CA PRO A 326 -19.65 8.64 -28.29
C PRO A 326 -18.48 8.32 -29.23
N GLU A 327 -18.38 9.01 -30.37
CA GLU A 327 -17.35 8.73 -31.38
C GLU A 327 -15.93 9.17 -30.94
N GLU A 328 -15.85 10.22 -30.14
CA GLU A 328 -14.55 10.73 -29.67
C GLU A 328 -14.00 10.01 -28.45
N GLY A 329 -14.85 9.33 -27.68
CA GLY A 329 -14.46 8.55 -26.52
C GLY A 329 -13.81 9.37 -25.40
N LEU A 330 -12.92 8.75 -24.64
CA LEU A 330 -12.19 9.39 -23.53
C LEU A 330 -10.74 9.68 -23.92
N HIS A 331 -10.32 10.91 -23.75
CA HIS A 331 -8.93 11.34 -23.91
C HIS A 331 -8.16 11.24 -22.57
N ARG A 332 -7.08 10.47 -22.58
CA ARG A 332 -6.09 10.38 -21.48
C ARG A 332 -4.83 11.08 -21.95
N LYS A 333 -4.67 12.35 -21.59
CA LYS A 333 -3.60 13.20 -22.13
C LYS A 333 -2.45 13.35 -21.14
N ILE A 334 -1.22 13.41 -21.66
CA ILE A 334 -0.04 13.87 -20.90
C ILE A 334 -0.22 15.36 -20.64
N PRO A 335 -0.20 15.81 -19.37
CA PRO A 335 -0.32 17.24 -19.05
C PRO A 335 0.88 18.04 -19.57
N LYS A 336 0.65 19.32 -19.90
CA LYS A 336 1.71 20.24 -20.35
C LYS A 336 2.81 20.43 -19.30
N GLU A 337 2.44 20.38 -18.04
CA GLU A 337 3.35 20.49 -16.90
C GLU A 337 4.32 19.31 -16.86
N ALA A 338 3.82 18.08 -17.04
CA ALA A 338 4.65 16.88 -17.12
C ALA A 338 5.62 16.89 -18.31
N GLU A 339 5.16 17.42 -19.46
CA GLU A 339 6.04 17.62 -20.63
C GLU A 339 7.14 18.65 -20.36
N LYS A 340 6.82 19.76 -19.67
CA LYS A 340 7.81 20.77 -19.28
C LYS A 340 8.83 20.22 -18.29
N ASP A 341 8.37 19.44 -17.29
CA ASP A 341 9.21 18.85 -16.27
C ASP A 341 10.23 17.88 -16.86
N ILE A 342 9.79 16.94 -17.72
CA ILE A 342 10.73 16.00 -18.36
C ILE A 342 11.73 16.73 -19.26
N LYS A 343 11.31 17.76 -20.01
CA LYS A 343 12.23 18.59 -20.80
C LYS A 343 13.24 19.32 -19.92
N SER A 344 12.84 19.79 -18.74
CA SER A 344 13.74 20.40 -17.76
C SER A 344 14.76 19.40 -17.24
N LYS A 345 14.32 18.20 -16.86
CA LYS A 345 15.20 17.10 -16.42
C LYS A 345 16.20 16.70 -17.50
N ILE A 346 15.76 16.61 -18.77
CA ILE A 346 16.66 16.33 -19.90
C ILE A 346 17.72 17.45 -20.06
N ARG A 347 17.32 18.74 -19.93
CA ARG A 347 18.28 19.85 -19.95
C ARG A 347 19.30 19.71 -18.83
N GLY A 348 18.87 19.59 -17.59
CA GLY A 348 19.78 19.44 -16.44
C GLY A 348 20.75 18.27 -16.62
N ALA A 349 20.27 17.12 -17.12
CA ALA A 349 21.10 15.96 -17.39
C ALA A 349 22.10 16.17 -18.55
N THR A 350 21.86 17.12 -19.45
CA THR A 350 22.70 17.41 -20.64
C THR A 350 23.42 18.76 -20.56
N GLU A 351 23.28 19.51 -19.50
CA GLU A 351 24.05 20.73 -19.19
C GLU A 351 25.21 20.39 -18.24
N GLY A 352 26.22 21.30 -18.20
CA GLY A 352 27.35 21.21 -17.27
C GLY A 352 28.48 20.32 -17.76
N ASP A 353 29.15 19.68 -16.82
CA ASP A 353 30.45 19.05 -16.97
C ASP A 353 30.57 18.09 -18.16
N THR A 354 31.57 18.38 -19.01
CA THR A 354 31.94 17.54 -20.17
C THR A 354 32.91 16.41 -19.79
N ASP A 355 33.41 16.36 -18.56
CA ASP A 355 34.37 15.34 -18.12
C ASP A 355 33.67 14.01 -17.78
N VAL A 356 32.38 14.05 -17.48
CA VAL A 356 31.58 12.86 -17.27
C VAL A 356 31.59 11.94 -18.50
N SER A 357 31.72 10.64 -18.28
CA SER A 357 31.65 9.64 -19.36
C SER A 357 30.30 9.71 -20.10
N ALA A 358 30.38 9.80 -21.42
CA ALA A 358 29.20 9.84 -22.27
C ALA A 358 28.32 8.59 -22.14
N ARG A 359 28.96 7.44 -21.91
CA ARG A 359 28.27 6.17 -21.61
C ARG A 359 27.41 6.29 -20.35
N ILE A 360 27.98 6.78 -19.24
CA ILE A 360 27.26 6.91 -17.94
C ILE A 360 26.08 7.89 -18.10
N LYS A 361 26.30 9.01 -18.82
CA LYS A 361 25.23 10.00 -19.06
C LYS A 361 24.09 9.43 -19.89
N ILE A 362 24.35 8.61 -20.91
CA ILE A 362 23.33 7.93 -21.72
C ILE A 362 22.55 6.93 -20.86
N ILE A 363 23.23 6.15 -20.03
CA ILE A 363 22.57 5.18 -19.12
C ILE A 363 21.63 5.89 -18.16
N ALA A 364 22.07 6.99 -17.54
CA ALA A 364 21.23 7.78 -16.62
C ALA A 364 20.02 8.41 -17.33
N LEU A 365 20.22 8.98 -18.53
CA LEU A 365 19.12 9.49 -19.36
C LEU A 365 18.13 8.38 -19.72
N ASN A 366 18.62 7.22 -20.12
CA ASN A 366 17.77 6.08 -20.48
C ASN A 366 16.91 5.62 -19.31
N ALA A 367 17.44 5.57 -18.10
CA ALA A 367 16.68 5.21 -16.90
C ALA A 367 15.52 6.19 -16.65
N MET A 368 15.81 7.49 -16.70
CA MET A 368 14.82 8.55 -16.54
C MET A 368 13.74 8.53 -17.64
N LEU A 369 14.15 8.46 -18.90
CA LEU A 369 13.27 8.45 -20.07
C LEU A 369 12.38 7.20 -20.10
N ARG A 370 12.94 6.03 -19.75
CA ARG A 370 12.21 4.77 -19.70
C ARG A 370 11.11 4.80 -18.62
N GLY A 371 11.44 5.27 -17.43
CA GLY A 371 10.46 5.40 -16.34
C GLY A 371 9.31 6.32 -16.73
N TRP A 372 9.62 7.48 -17.31
CA TRP A 372 8.62 8.45 -17.75
C TRP A 372 7.76 7.92 -18.91
N ALA A 373 8.35 7.29 -19.92
CA ALA A 373 7.62 6.70 -21.04
C ALA A 373 6.73 5.54 -20.62
N ASN A 374 7.20 4.65 -19.73
CA ASN A 374 6.40 3.55 -19.20
C ASN A 374 5.16 4.05 -18.46
N TYR A 375 5.25 5.19 -17.77
CA TYR A 375 4.12 5.81 -17.09
C TYR A 375 3.07 6.32 -18.08
N TYR A 376 3.52 6.99 -19.17
CA TYR A 376 2.61 7.67 -20.12
C TYR A 376 2.33 6.90 -21.42
N ARG A 377 2.81 5.67 -21.57
CA ARG A 377 2.70 4.89 -22.83
C ARG A 377 1.28 4.70 -23.35
N TYR A 378 0.29 4.75 -22.46
CA TYR A 378 -1.13 4.61 -22.78
C TYR A 378 -1.87 5.94 -23.00
N ALA A 379 -1.18 7.06 -22.98
CA ALA A 379 -1.82 8.35 -23.21
C ALA A 379 -2.22 8.53 -24.67
N THR A 380 -3.40 9.11 -24.92
CA THR A 380 -3.94 9.32 -26.27
C THR A 380 -3.05 10.24 -27.13
N ASN A 381 -2.27 11.12 -26.51
CA ASN A 381 -1.30 11.99 -27.16
C ASN A 381 0.15 11.50 -27.06
N ALA A 382 0.41 10.27 -26.57
CA ALA A 382 1.73 9.74 -26.33
C ALA A 382 2.60 9.75 -27.59
N SER A 383 2.11 9.25 -28.72
CA SER A 383 2.84 9.22 -29.99
C SER A 383 3.40 10.59 -30.38
N LYS A 384 2.57 11.64 -30.32
CA LYS A 384 2.97 13.01 -30.63
C LYS A 384 4.03 13.52 -29.67
N ILE A 385 3.80 13.37 -28.38
CA ILE A 385 4.71 13.89 -27.33
C ILE A 385 6.04 13.12 -27.34
N PHE A 386 6.01 11.80 -27.49
CA PHE A 386 7.21 10.97 -27.52
C PHE A 386 8.11 11.31 -28.71
N ASN A 387 7.55 11.48 -29.91
CA ASN A 387 8.32 11.94 -31.07
C ASN A 387 8.96 13.31 -30.84
N GLN A 388 8.25 14.24 -30.22
CA GLN A 388 8.81 15.56 -29.88
C GLN A 388 9.94 15.46 -28.85
N LEU A 389 9.80 14.57 -27.85
CA LEU A 389 10.82 14.34 -26.83
C LEU A 389 12.05 13.63 -27.41
N ASP A 390 11.87 12.67 -28.31
CA ASP A 390 12.98 12.00 -29.00
C ASP A 390 13.85 13.04 -29.76
N HIS A 391 13.22 13.92 -30.56
CA HIS A 391 13.91 14.98 -31.23
C HIS A 391 14.61 15.97 -30.27
N PHE A 392 13.90 16.36 -29.21
CA PHE A 392 14.43 17.27 -28.18
C PHE A 392 15.65 16.65 -27.47
N THR A 393 15.56 15.38 -27.06
CA THR A 393 16.63 14.65 -26.40
C THR A 393 17.85 14.50 -27.32
N TRP A 394 17.61 14.09 -28.56
CA TRP A 394 18.65 13.99 -29.57
C TRP A 394 19.40 15.31 -29.74
N LYS A 395 18.68 16.44 -29.88
CA LYS A 395 19.27 17.79 -30.01
C LYS A 395 20.13 18.17 -28.81
N LYS A 396 19.66 17.83 -27.58
CA LYS A 396 20.39 18.15 -26.35
C LYS A 396 21.62 17.27 -26.17
N VAL A 397 21.51 15.98 -26.38
CA VAL A 397 22.64 15.04 -26.27
C VAL A 397 23.69 15.30 -27.31
N THR A 398 23.33 15.54 -28.59
CA THR A 398 24.31 15.88 -29.63
C THR A 398 25.00 17.23 -29.38
N GLY A 399 24.29 18.21 -28.82
CA GLY A 399 24.88 19.48 -28.38
C GLY A 399 25.95 19.29 -27.30
N TRP A 400 25.62 18.49 -26.26
CA TRP A 400 26.57 18.17 -25.20
C TRP A 400 27.77 17.36 -25.70
N LEU A 401 27.56 16.35 -26.57
CA LEU A 401 28.63 15.58 -27.19
C LEU A 401 29.55 16.45 -28.05
N SER A 402 28.99 17.42 -28.80
CA SER A 402 29.79 18.41 -29.58
C SER A 402 30.73 19.21 -28.67
N GLY A 403 30.21 19.65 -27.50
CA GLY A 403 31.03 20.33 -26.49
C GLY A 403 32.12 19.43 -25.92
N LYS A 404 31.77 18.19 -25.55
CA LYS A 404 32.70 17.21 -24.99
C LYS A 404 33.85 16.85 -25.93
N TYR A 405 33.53 16.57 -27.19
CA TYR A 405 34.51 16.12 -28.17
C TYR A 405 35.10 17.28 -29.02
N LYS A 406 34.72 18.53 -28.73
CA LYS A 406 35.17 19.75 -29.44
C LYS A 406 35.05 19.59 -30.96
N CYS A 407 33.90 19.11 -31.42
CA CYS A 407 33.64 18.86 -32.84
C CYS A 407 32.23 19.27 -33.23
N SER A 408 31.99 19.51 -34.52
CA SER A 408 30.67 19.82 -35.03
C SER A 408 29.73 18.61 -34.95
N ARG A 409 28.42 18.85 -34.97
CA ARG A 409 27.42 17.76 -35.02
C ARG A 409 27.58 16.88 -36.26
N SER A 410 27.95 17.48 -37.39
CA SER A 410 28.23 16.75 -38.63
C SER A 410 29.42 15.79 -38.47
N GLU A 411 30.45 16.22 -37.76
CA GLU A 411 31.61 15.35 -37.45
C GLU A 411 31.23 14.21 -36.50
N LEU A 412 30.32 14.44 -35.52
CA LEU A 412 29.79 13.35 -34.67
C LEU A 412 29.11 12.26 -35.51
N VAL A 413 28.31 12.65 -36.51
CA VAL A 413 27.69 11.72 -37.45
C VAL A 413 28.76 10.97 -38.28
N ASN A 414 29.71 11.67 -38.84
CA ASN A 414 30.78 11.08 -39.66
C ASN A 414 31.69 10.12 -38.86
N ARG A 415 31.91 10.40 -37.57
CA ARG A 415 32.65 9.50 -36.66
C ARG A 415 31.85 8.28 -36.21
N LYS A 416 30.67 8.05 -36.77
CA LYS A 416 29.73 6.97 -36.39
C LYS A 416 29.31 7.00 -34.91
N LEU A 417 29.50 8.13 -34.20
CA LEU A 417 29.04 8.35 -32.85
C LEU A 417 27.55 8.67 -32.81
N THR A 418 27.01 9.15 -33.93
CA THR A 418 25.58 9.36 -34.13
C THR A 418 25.24 8.99 -35.58
N SER A 419 24.55 7.93 -35.84
CA SER A 419 23.85 7.74 -37.12
C SER A 419 22.52 8.49 -37.09
N SER A 420 21.77 8.50 -38.17
CA SER A 420 20.45 9.13 -38.26
C SER A 420 19.40 8.57 -37.27
N ALA A 421 19.70 7.57 -36.49
CA ALA A 421 18.95 7.00 -35.33
C ALA A 421 19.86 6.01 -34.61
N PRO A 422 19.55 5.57 -33.39
CA PRO A 422 19.77 6.25 -32.12
C PRO A 422 21.26 6.46 -31.81
N ILE A 423 21.59 7.45 -30.97
CA ILE A 423 22.97 7.72 -30.52
C ILE A 423 23.50 6.51 -29.76
N SER A 424 24.60 5.91 -30.24
CA SER A 424 25.30 4.80 -29.59
C SER A 424 26.74 5.19 -29.25
N ILE A 425 27.12 4.98 -27.99
CA ILE A 425 28.50 5.22 -27.52
C ILE A 425 28.91 3.99 -26.71
N ASN A 426 29.89 3.26 -27.24
CA ASN A 426 30.28 1.94 -26.77
C ASN A 426 29.03 1.00 -26.78
N ASP A 427 28.72 0.41 -25.65
CA ASP A 427 27.56 -0.49 -25.42
C ASP A 427 26.26 0.24 -24.97
N ALA A 428 26.32 1.58 -24.80
CA ALA A 428 25.17 2.37 -24.36
C ALA A 428 24.50 3.07 -25.57
N THR A 429 23.27 2.70 -25.85
CA THR A 429 22.44 3.29 -26.90
C THR A 429 21.31 4.10 -26.27
N LEU A 430 21.16 5.36 -26.71
CA LEU A 430 20.06 6.22 -26.27
C LEU A 430 18.73 5.64 -26.76
N ILE A 431 17.80 5.41 -25.85
CA ILE A 431 16.48 4.87 -26.19
C ILE A 431 15.65 5.90 -26.98
N THR A 432 14.77 5.39 -27.83
CA THR A 432 13.68 6.16 -28.44
C THR A 432 12.38 5.88 -27.68
N LEU A 433 11.59 6.92 -27.48
CA LEU A 433 10.31 6.83 -26.77
C LEU A 433 9.17 6.47 -27.74
N SER A 434 9.26 6.90 -29.00
CA SER A 434 8.23 6.69 -30.03
C SER A 434 7.86 5.22 -30.23
N GLY A 435 8.81 4.29 -30.05
CA GLY A 435 8.56 2.84 -30.10
C GLY A 435 7.94 2.24 -28.84
N ARG A 436 7.63 3.05 -27.82
CA ARG A 436 7.09 2.61 -26.52
C ARG A 436 5.62 2.96 -26.30
N VAL A 437 4.96 3.50 -27.31
CA VAL A 437 3.53 3.76 -27.28
C VAL A 437 2.80 2.43 -27.35
N GLU A 438 1.89 2.20 -26.43
CA GLU A 438 1.06 1.00 -26.38
C GLU A 438 -0.40 1.37 -26.55
N ASN A 439 -1.17 0.47 -27.21
CA ASN A 439 -2.61 0.62 -27.26
C ASN A 439 -3.21 0.37 -25.88
N TYR A 440 -4.06 1.28 -25.47
CA TYR A 440 -4.83 1.11 -24.26
C TYR A 440 -5.89 0.03 -24.48
N THR A 441 -5.87 -1.00 -23.66
CA THR A 441 -6.91 -2.02 -23.62
C THR A 441 -7.68 -1.89 -22.31
N GLU A 442 -9.00 -1.85 -22.39
CA GLU A 442 -9.88 -1.77 -21.23
C GLU A 442 -10.09 -3.13 -20.53
N THR A 443 -9.37 -4.16 -20.97
CA THR A 443 -9.46 -5.48 -20.37
C THR A 443 -8.91 -5.46 -18.95
N TRP A 444 -9.78 -5.73 -18.00
CA TRP A 444 -9.42 -5.97 -16.61
C TRP A 444 -8.58 -7.24 -16.52
N LYS A 445 -7.39 -7.12 -15.95
CA LYS A 445 -6.82 -8.22 -15.20
C LYS A 445 -7.40 -8.09 -13.80
N GLU A 446 -8.09 -9.10 -13.33
CA GLU A 446 -8.32 -9.25 -11.90
C GLU A 446 -6.96 -9.17 -11.22
N ASN A 447 -6.80 -8.16 -10.37
CA ASN A 447 -5.61 -8.09 -9.55
C ASN A 447 -5.80 -9.14 -8.47
N GLY A 448 -5.18 -10.31 -8.66
CA GLY A 448 -5.26 -11.40 -7.71
C GLY A 448 -4.83 -10.94 -6.32
N HIS A 449 -5.37 -11.58 -5.29
CA HIS A 449 -5.01 -11.27 -3.91
C HIS A 449 -3.55 -11.70 -3.67
N PRO A 450 -2.66 -10.80 -3.22
CA PRO A 450 -1.21 -11.03 -3.18
C PRO A 450 -0.79 -12.21 -2.30
N TYR A 451 -1.63 -12.59 -1.34
CA TYR A 451 -1.35 -13.62 -0.35
C TYR A 451 -2.24 -14.87 -0.47
N LEU A 452 -3.39 -14.79 -1.17
CA LEU A 452 -4.35 -15.89 -1.29
C LEU A 452 -4.23 -16.65 -2.62
N ASP A 453 -3.61 -16.05 -3.64
CA ASP A 453 -3.43 -16.68 -4.96
C ASP A 453 -2.29 -17.73 -4.99
N ASN A 454 -1.71 -18.04 -3.86
CA ASN A 454 -0.77 -19.14 -3.76
C ASN A 454 -1.53 -20.47 -3.87
N LYS A 455 -1.57 -21.03 -5.09
CA LYS A 455 -2.33 -22.24 -5.43
C LYS A 455 -1.88 -23.50 -4.68
N ASP A 456 -0.75 -23.41 -3.96
CA ASP A 456 -0.19 -24.53 -3.21
C ASP A 456 -0.69 -24.58 -1.75
N LEU A 457 -1.54 -23.61 -1.32
CA LEU A 457 -2.03 -23.52 0.05
C LEU A 457 -3.57 -23.42 0.04
N GLU A 458 -4.26 -24.56 0.03
CA GLU A 458 -5.70 -24.62 0.22
C GLU A 458 -6.06 -24.39 1.71
N ARG A 459 -7.26 -23.84 1.98
CA ARG A 459 -7.74 -23.57 3.35
C ARG A 459 -7.78 -24.84 4.22
N GLU A 460 -7.89 -26.02 3.61
CA GLU A 460 -7.86 -27.31 4.28
C GLU A 460 -6.47 -27.70 4.80
N ASP A 461 -5.40 -27.09 4.25
CA ASP A 461 -4.02 -27.28 4.72
C ASP A 461 -3.71 -26.53 6.02
N PHE A 462 -4.62 -25.69 6.48
CA PHE A 462 -4.54 -24.98 7.74
C PHE A 462 -5.64 -25.50 8.68
N PRO A 463 -5.40 -26.59 9.41
CA PRO A 463 -6.31 -27.00 10.46
C PRO A 463 -6.50 -25.82 11.43
N ASP A 464 -7.68 -25.71 12.06
CA ASP A 464 -8.06 -24.67 13.04
C ASP A 464 -7.13 -24.64 14.29
N GLU A 465 -5.86 -25.02 14.12
CA GLU A 465 -4.83 -24.87 15.12
C GLU A 465 -4.37 -23.42 15.18
N ASP A 466 -4.15 -22.96 16.40
CA ASP A 466 -3.68 -21.61 16.71
C ASP A 466 -2.54 -21.18 15.78
N PRO A 467 -2.71 -20.09 14.98
CA PRO A 467 -1.72 -19.61 14.03
C PRO A 467 -0.32 -19.40 14.61
N TRP A 468 -0.27 -19.18 15.89
CA TRP A 468 0.93 -18.80 16.63
C TRP A 468 1.65 -19.99 17.26
N LEU A 469 1.09 -21.19 17.15
CA LEU A 469 1.70 -22.44 17.58
C LEU A 469 2.82 -22.92 16.62
N GLY A 470 3.74 -22.03 16.25
CA GLY A 470 5.03 -22.43 15.71
C GLY A 470 5.90 -23.10 16.79
N ASN A 471 6.88 -23.88 16.38
CA ASN A 471 7.79 -24.64 17.25
C ASN A 471 8.68 -23.80 18.21
N ASP A 472 8.26 -22.59 18.58
CA ASP A 472 9.01 -21.73 19.49
C ASP A 472 8.71 -22.11 20.96
N GLU A 473 9.76 -22.19 21.77
CA GLU A 473 9.69 -22.56 23.19
C GLU A 473 8.79 -21.63 24.05
N THR A 474 8.43 -20.46 23.54
CA THR A 474 7.49 -19.52 24.20
C THR A 474 6.04 -19.98 24.16
N VAL A 475 5.71 -21.01 23.37
CA VAL A 475 4.39 -21.67 23.29
C VAL A 475 4.24 -22.77 24.34
N LYS A 476 5.08 -22.81 25.35
CA LYS A 476 4.88 -23.67 26.53
C LYS A 476 3.44 -23.56 27.07
N GLY A 477 2.82 -22.40 26.95
CA GLY A 477 1.50 -22.14 27.49
C GLY A 477 0.40 -23.04 26.95
N TRP A 478 0.24 -23.24 25.61
CA TRP A 478 -0.85 -24.08 25.08
C TRP A 478 -0.57 -25.58 25.21
N ARG A 479 0.61 -26.04 24.87
CA ARG A 479 0.97 -27.47 25.02
C ARG A 479 0.83 -27.89 26.48
N ASP A 480 1.31 -27.07 27.41
CA ASP A 480 1.20 -27.31 28.83
C ASP A 480 -0.26 -27.23 29.30
N ALA A 481 -1.00 -26.21 28.86
CA ALA A 481 -2.42 -26.07 29.17
C ALA A 481 -3.27 -27.23 28.61
N ARG A 482 -2.97 -27.65 27.36
CA ARG A 482 -3.60 -28.82 26.73
C ARG A 482 -3.29 -30.11 27.48
N HIS A 483 -2.02 -30.33 27.80
CA HIS A 483 -1.58 -31.51 28.56
C HIS A 483 -2.23 -31.54 29.94
N HIS A 484 -2.18 -30.45 30.69
CA HIS A 484 -2.82 -30.33 32.00
C HIS A 484 -4.36 -30.48 31.95
N ALA A 485 -5.00 -30.03 30.86
CA ALA A 485 -6.44 -30.25 30.69
C ALA A 485 -6.75 -31.74 30.50
N LEU A 486 -5.96 -32.45 29.68
CA LEU A 486 -6.09 -33.88 29.46
C LEU A 486 -5.79 -34.68 30.74
N GLU A 487 -4.77 -34.33 31.51
CA GLU A 487 -4.45 -34.93 32.81
C GLU A 487 -5.55 -34.68 33.83
N ARG A 488 -6.05 -33.44 33.97
CA ARG A 488 -7.16 -33.09 34.84
C ARG A 488 -8.38 -33.92 34.53
N ASP A 489 -8.68 -34.10 33.25
CA ASP A 489 -9.86 -34.83 32.75
C ASP A 489 -9.58 -36.35 32.68
N LYS A 490 -8.41 -36.82 33.18
CA LYS A 490 -7.97 -38.22 33.23
C LYS A 490 -8.06 -38.91 31.87
N TRP A 491 -7.65 -38.16 30.80
CA TRP A 491 -7.71 -38.63 29.42
C TRP A 491 -9.07 -39.20 29.01
N LYS A 492 -10.15 -38.60 29.46
CA LYS A 492 -11.51 -38.96 29.12
C LYS A 492 -12.26 -37.81 28.49
N CYS A 493 -13.04 -38.11 27.47
CA CYS A 493 -13.96 -37.15 26.88
C CYS A 493 -14.98 -36.71 27.93
N GLN A 494 -15.07 -35.41 28.16
CA GLN A 494 -15.95 -34.84 29.18
C GLN A 494 -17.42 -34.77 28.76
N GLU A 495 -17.76 -35.16 27.52
CA GLU A 495 -19.15 -35.28 27.06
C GLU A 495 -19.63 -36.75 27.09
N CYS A 496 -18.91 -37.65 26.44
CA CYS A 496 -19.38 -39.05 26.27
C CYS A 496 -18.60 -40.06 27.13
N GLY A 497 -17.58 -39.65 27.89
CA GLY A 497 -16.80 -40.52 28.75
C GLY A 497 -15.80 -41.45 28.04
N THR A 498 -15.67 -41.38 26.71
CA THR A 498 -14.70 -42.20 25.93
C THR A 498 -13.27 -41.93 26.38
N ASP A 499 -12.48 -43.00 26.47
CA ASP A 499 -11.07 -42.94 26.77
C ASP A 499 -10.30 -42.28 25.59
N LEU A 500 -9.44 -41.32 25.88
CA LEU A 500 -8.68 -40.55 24.92
C LEU A 500 -7.21 -41.00 24.81
N GLU A 501 -6.76 -41.95 25.62
CA GLU A 501 -5.40 -42.51 25.52
C GLU A 501 -5.25 -43.27 24.19
N GLY A 502 -4.27 -42.82 23.38
CA GLY A 502 -3.97 -43.41 22.08
C GLY A 502 -4.93 -43.05 20.95
N GLN A 503 -5.82 -42.07 21.15
CA GLN A 503 -6.74 -41.54 20.13
C GLN A 503 -6.49 -40.03 19.89
N ASP A 504 -7.10 -39.49 18.83
CA ASP A 504 -7.08 -38.03 18.56
C ASP A 504 -7.89 -37.28 19.65
N ALA A 505 -7.18 -36.87 20.70
CA ALA A 505 -7.75 -36.10 21.79
C ALA A 505 -7.78 -34.62 21.43
N HIS A 506 -8.95 -34.00 21.46
CA HIS A 506 -9.15 -32.57 21.26
C HIS A 506 -9.34 -31.86 22.61
N VAL A 507 -8.77 -30.66 22.74
CA VAL A 507 -9.04 -29.78 23.88
C VAL A 507 -9.73 -28.54 23.37
N HIS A 508 -10.99 -28.38 23.78
CA HIS A 508 -11.91 -27.36 23.33
C HIS A 508 -11.98 -26.19 24.32
N HIS A 509 -12.03 -24.95 23.81
CA HIS A 509 -12.27 -23.77 24.61
C HIS A 509 -13.77 -23.60 24.87
N ILE A 510 -14.19 -23.73 26.14
CA ILE A 510 -15.60 -23.60 26.56
C ILE A 510 -16.16 -22.24 26.14
N ARG A 511 -15.42 -21.17 26.39
CA ARG A 511 -15.68 -19.86 25.83
C ARG A 511 -14.63 -19.61 24.72
N PRO A 512 -15.06 -19.18 23.50
CA PRO A 512 -14.15 -18.96 22.38
C PRO A 512 -12.98 -18.05 22.74
N LYS A 513 -11.82 -18.28 22.13
CA LYS A 513 -10.62 -17.43 22.30
C LYS A 513 -10.92 -15.96 21.99
N SER A 514 -11.75 -15.68 21.01
CA SER A 514 -12.23 -14.34 20.64
C SER A 514 -12.96 -13.58 21.75
N GLY A 515 -13.36 -14.27 22.81
CA GLY A 515 -14.01 -13.68 23.99
C GLY A 515 -13.05 -13.28 25.12
N TYR A 516 -11.74 -13.37 24.91
CA TYR A 516 -10.70 -13.03 25.89
C TYR A 516 -9.73 -11.97 25.36
N ILE A 517 -9.14 -11.20 26.27
CA ILE A 517 -8.19 -10.14 25.94
C ILE A 517 -6.84 -10.71 25.47
N ASN A 518 -6.48 -11.91 25.92
CA ASN A 518 -5.26 -12.60 25.53
C ASN A 518 -5.39 -14.14 25.63
N HIS A 519 -4.53 -14.86 24.92
CA HIS A 519 -4.54 -16.32 24.86
C HIS A 519 -4.19 -16.99 26.21
N VAL A 520 -3.45 -16.32 27.09
CA VAL A 520 -3.11 -16.85 28.42
C VAL A 520 -4.39 -17.00 29.27
N GLU A 521 -5.30 -16.03 29.19
CA GLU A 521 -6.59 -16.11 29.85
C GLU A 521 -7.51 -17.14 29.20
N ALA A 522 -7.54 -17.20 27.86
CA ALA A 522 -8.30 -18.19 27.12
C ALA A 522 -7.84 -19.62 27.46
N ASN A 523 -6.54 -19.83 27.60
CA ASN A 523 -5.93 -21.14 27.91
C ASN A 523 -5.96 -21.53 29.40
N ARG A 524 -6.64 -20.78 30.27
CA ARG A 524 -6.82 -21.20 31.65
C ARG A 524 -7.56 -22.52 31.71
N LEU A 525 -7.11 -23.46 32.55
CA LEU A 525 -7.70 -24.81 32.67
C LEU A 525 -9.20 -24.81 32.84
N GLY A 526 -9.77 -23.83 33.57
CA GLY A 526 -11.22 -23.67 33.73
C GLY A 526 -11.99 -23.37 32.46
N ASN A 527 -11.32 -22.93 31.39
CA ASN A 527 -11.91 -22.68 30.07
C ASN A 527 -11.66 -23.81 29.07
N LEU A 528 -10.94 -24.87 29.47
CA LEU A 528 -10.57 -25.97 28.59
C LEU A 528 -11.37 -27.25 28.95
N LYS A 529 -11.75 -28.01 27.94
CA LYS A 529 -12.51 -29.25 28.05
C LYS A 529 -11.96 -30.31 27.09
N SER A 530 -11.62 -31.47 27.60
CA SER A 530 -11.10 -32.57 26.80
C SER A 530 -12.22 -33.33 26.12
N LEU A 531 -12.14 -33.54 24.81
CA LEU A 531 -13.18 -34.13 23.98
C LEU A 531 -12.59 -35.14 23.00
N CYS A 532 -13.40 -36.14 22.63
CA CYS A 532 -13.09 -36.96 21.44
C CYS A 532 -13.45 -36.19 20.15
N ALA A 533 -12.92 -36.62 19.03
CA ALA A 533 -13.11 -35.95 17.72
C ALA A 533 -14.62 -35.82 17.33
N GLU A 534 -15.44 -36.73 17.77
CA GLU A 534 -16.87 -36.77 17.46
C GLU A 534 -17.66 -35.71 18.26
N CYS A 535 -17.45 -35.66 19.59
CA CYS A 535 -18.06 -34.64 20.44
C CYS A 535 -17.55 -33.24 20.16
N HIS A 536 -16.25 -33.10 19.77
CA HIS A 536 -15.69 -31.82 19.35
C HIS A 536 -16.42 -31.29 18.11
N ARG A 537 -16.57 -32.11 17.06
CA ARG A 537 -17.32 -31.74 15.84
C ARG A 537 -18.78 -31.37 16.11
N GLU A 538 -19.44 -32.08 17.01
CA GLU A 538 -20.86 -31.80 17.37
C GLU A 538 -21.00 -30.43 18.07
N ILE A 539 -20.12 -30.11 19.00
CA ILE A 539 -20.10 -28.82 19.69
C ILE A 539 -19.80 -27.67 18.71
N GLU A 540 -18.84 -27.85 17.82
CA GLU A 540 -18.51 -26.84 16.81
C GLU A 540 -19.64 -26.63 15.80
N SER A 541 -20.33 -27.70 15.36
CA SER A 541 -21.47 -27.60 14.45
C SER A 541 -22.66 -26.85 15.09
N ASN A 542 -22.91 -27.09 16.37
CA ASN A 542 -23.98 -26.42 17.14
C ASN A 542 -23.66 -24.92 17.36
N ARG A 543 -22.39 -24.55 17.48
CA ARG A 543 -21.95 -23.13 17.53
C ARG A 543 -22.14 -22.37 16.23
N ARG A 544 -22.00 -23.04 15.09
CA ARG A 544 -22.21 -22.43 13.76
C ARG A 544 -23.69 -22.24 13.42
N SER A 545 -24.59 -22.90 14.15
CA SER A 545 -26.04 -22.85 13.94
C SER A 545 -26.77 -21.91 14.92
N ALA A 546 -26.09 -21.39 15.93
CA ALA A 546 -26.56 -20.43 16.91
C ALA A 546 -26.00 -19.03 16.68
#